data_73d1ee9bbdda6fdb192b7508eebf0b8a
#
_entry.id   73d1ee9bbdda6fdb192b7508eebf0b8a
#
_cell.length_a   1.000
_cell.length_b   1.000
_cell.length_c   1.000
_cell.angle_alpha   90.00
_cell.angle_beta   90.00
_cell.angle_gamma   90.00
#
_symmetry.space_group_name_H-M   'P 1'
#
loop_
_entity.id
_entity.type
_entity.pdbx_description
1 polymer ?
#
loop_
_entity_poly.entity_id
_entity_poly.type
_entity_poly.pdbx_seq_one_letter_code
_entity_poly.pdbx_strand_id
1 'polypeptide(L)'
;MRPMQGRAVLISGAGSGLGRAIAIRIAAAGGHPVVGDINDAAARATVEMIENAGGSASPARLDVTDSVVVRQVVQATAEQFGPSFDGLVNNAGTDQGAGLLDISDEQWSAVLAVNQSGPLFLSREFLRTLDVSKPREFPADVVNVISISAITVGADAAAYNSSKAALAMLTKVMQREAYEYGWPVRIHGLMPSAMNTPMMEQWHLSNEVMMAPDTVAGAVEYMMTLPPDSFVQNLVINSRREPGWPR
;
A
#
# COMPACT_ATOMS: atom_id res chain seq x y z
N MET A 1 -0.58 15.20 -16.56
CA MET A 1 -0.34 14.13 -15.55
C MET A 1 1.11 14.21 -15.12
N ARG A 2 1.41 13.91 -13.88
CA ARG A 2 2.78 13.87 -13.35
C ARG A 2 3.46 12.57 -13.79
N PRO A 3 4.63 12.60 -14.46
CA PRO A 3 5.33 11.36 -14.81
C PRO A 3 5.90 10.65 -13.56
N MET A 4 6.07 9.33 -13.65
CA MET A 4 6.77 8.56 -12.61
C MET A 4 8.30 8.70 -12.72
N GLN A 5 8.80 9.17 -13.85
CA GLN A 5 10.23 9.32 -14.11
C GLN A 5 10.97 10.04 -12.97
N GLY A 6 12.00 9.41 -12.43
CA GLY A 6 12.88 9.98 -11.39
C GLY A 6 12.29 10.03 -9.98
N ARG A 7 11.10 9.50 -9.77
CA ARG A 7 10.46 9.41 -8.44
C ARG A 7 10.89 8.14 -7.72
N ALA A 8 11.20 8.23 -6.44
CA ALA A 8 11.38 7.09 -5.55
C ALA A 8 10.12 6.84 -4.73
N VAL A 9 9.68 5.58 -4.68
CA VAL A 9 8.43 5.17 -4.01
C VAL A 9 8.71 3.98 -3.09
N LEU A 10 8.52 4.15 -1.79
CA LEU A 10 8.59 3.03 -0.84
C LEU A 10 7.26 2.26 -0.88
N ILE A 11 7.35 0.94 -1.10
CA ILE A 11 6.19 0.05 -1.18
C ILE A 11 6.36 -1.04 -0.13
N SER A 12 5.46 -1.12 0.84
CA SER A 12 5.49 -2.19 1.85
C SER A 12 4.81 -3.46 1.35
N GLY A 13 5.33 -4.63 1.72
CA GLY A 13 4.84 -5.94 1.26
C GLY A 13 5.03 -6.15 -0.24
N ALA A 14 6.15 -5.65 -0.78
CA ALA A 14 6.40 -5.64 -2.23
C ALA A 14 7.18 -6.87 -2.73
N GLY A 15 7.44 -7.84 -1.87
CA GLY A 15 8.07 -9.12 -2.24
C GLY A 15 7.13 -10.07 -2.97
N SER A 16 5.81 -9.84 -2.97
CA SER A 16 4.83 -10.72 -3.61
C SER A 16 3.52 -9.99 -3.98
N GLY A 17 2.62 -10.70 -4.62
CA GLY A 17 1.24 -10.28 -4.85
C GLY A 17 1.08 -8.89 -5.46
N LEU A 18 0.18 -8.09 -4.89
CA LEU A 18 -0.11 -6.74 -5.37
C LEU A 18 1.10 -5.81 -5.22
N GLY A 19 1.83 -5.86 -4.11
CA GLY A 19 2.99 -4.99 -3.88
C GLY A 19 4.08 -5.19 -4.93
N ARG A 20 4.36 -6.44 -5.32
CA ARG A 20 5.26 -6.76 -6.43
C ARG A 20 4.75 -6.18 -7.76
N ALA A 21 3.48 -6.35 -8.05
CA ALA A 21 2.90 -5.81 -9.29
C ALA A 21 2.99 -4.27 -9.33
N ILE A 22 2.75 -3.59 -8.21
CA ILE A 22 2.93 -2.14 -8.08
C ILE A 22 4.39 -1.76 -8.34
N ALA A 23 5.35 -2.45 -7.72
CA ALA A 23 6.77 -2.16 -7.88
C ALA A 23 7.22 -2.29 -9.35
N ILE A 24 6.86 -3.40 -10.01
CA ILE A 24 7.16 -3.63 -11.43
C ILE A 24 6.56 -2.51 -12.29
N ARG A 25 5.32 -2.13 -12.03
CA ARG A 25 4.64 -1.10 -12.81
C ARG A 25 5.24 0.30 -12.64
N ILE A 26 5.58 0.67 -11.41
CA ILE A 26 6.27 1.94 -11.12
C ILE A 26 7.63 1.98 -11.83
N ALA A 27 8.41 0.89 -11.78
CA ALA A 27 9.68 0.80 -12.46
C ALA A 27 9.54 0.91 -14.00
N ALA A 28 8.55 0.23 -14.58
CA ALA A 28 8.24 0.31 -16.01
C ALA A 28 7.85 1.73 -16.46
N ALA A 29 7.23 2.50 -15.56
CA ALA A 29 6.91 3.92 -15.79
C ALA A 29 8.08 4.88 -15.54
N GLY A 30 9.30 4.37 -15.26
CA GLY A 30 10.52 5.14 -15.05
C GLY A 30 10.75 5.63 -13.62
N GLY A 31 9.93 5.18 -12.66
CA GLY A 31 10.16 5.41 -11.24
C GLY A 31 11.16 4.43 -10.63
N HIS A 32 11.57 4.68 -9.40
CA HIS A 32 12.44 3.81 -8.61
C HIS A 32 11.68 3.27 -7.40
N PRO A 33 11.08 2.05 -7.45
CA PRO A 33 10.48 1.46 -6.28
C PRO A 33 11.54 1.00 -5.27
N VAL A 34 11.34 1.35 -4.01
CA VAL A 34 12.01 0.74 -2.86
C VAL A 34 11.11 -0.40 -2.40
N VAL A 35 11.55 -1.62 -2.67
CA VAL A 35 10.79 -2.86 -2.46
C VAL A 35 10.93 -3.30 -1.00
N GLY A 36 10.01 -2.85 -0.15
CA GLY A 36 9.99 -3.17 1.27
C GLY A 36 9.23 -4.47 1.55
N ASP A 37 9.88 -5.43 2.20
CA ASP A 37 9.23 -6.68 2.63
C ASP A 37 9.90 -7.25 3.89
N ILE A 38 9.13 -7.94 4.73
CA ILE A 38 9.68 -8.67 5.88
C ILE A 38 10.57 -9.83 5.42
N ASN A 39 10.26 -10.42 4.27
CA ASN A 39 11.05 -11.44 3.60
C ASN A 39 12.05 -10.78 2.62
N ASP A 40 13.28 -10.59 3.08
CA ASP A 40 14.35 -9.97 2.28
C ASP A 40 14.62 -10.71 0.96
N ALA A 41 14.54 -12.05 0.93
CA ALA A 41 14.74 -12.81 -0.29
C ALA A 41 13.63 -12.54 -1.33
N ALA A 42 12.38 -12.39 -0.89
CA ALA A 42 11.26 -12.04 -1.77
C ALA A 42 11.38 -10.60 -2.31
N ALA A 43 11.87 -9.67 -1.48
CA ALA A 43 12.15 -8.30 -1.91
C ALA A 43 13.22 -8.27 -3.00
N ARG A 44 14.34 -8.98 -2.79
CA ARG A 44 15.44 -9.10 -3.78
C ARG A 44 14.99 -9.75 -5.07
N ALA A 45 14.18 -10.81 -5.01
CA ALA A 45 13.63 -11.44 -6.20
C ALA A 45 12.75 -10.49 -7.03
N THR A 46 11.99 -9.60 -6.37
CA THR A 46 11.23 -8.56 -7.07
C THR A 46 12.14 -7.52 -7.72
N VAL A 47 13.21 -7.10 -7.04
CA VAL A 47 14.23 -6.19 -7.61
C VAL A 47 14.88 -6.81 -8.83
N GLU A 48 15.32 -8.06 -8.75
CA GLU A 48 15.91 -8.79 -9.88
C GLU A 48 14.97 -8.87 -11.10
N MET A 49 13.68 -9.11 -10.89
CA MET A 49 12.68 -9.07 -11.97
C MET A 49 12.62 -7.71 -12.65
N ILE A 50 12.68 -6.62 -11.87
CA ILE A 50 12.64 -5.25 -12.38
C ILE A 50 13.92 -4.94 -13.16
N GLU A 51 15.09 -5.29 -12.63
CA GLU A 51 16.40 -5.06 -13.28
C GLU A 51 16.53 -5.85 -14.58
N ASN A 52 16.10 -7.11 -14.60
CA ASN A 52 16.06 -7.95 -15.80
C ASN A 52 15.14 -7.39 -16.89
N ALA A 53 14.14 -6.59 -16.52
CA ALA A 53 13.27 -5.87 -17.44
C ALA A 53 13.82 -4.48 -17.83
N GLY A 54 15.04 -4.12 -17.39
CA GLY A 54 15.69 -2.85 -17.69
C GLY A 54 15.26 -1.68 -16.80
N GLY A 55 14.49 -1.92 -15.74
CA GLY A 55 14.14 -0.94 -14.72
C GLY A 55 15.21 -0.81 -13.63
N SER A 56 14.94 0.03 -12.64
CA SER A 56 15.79 0.14 -11.45
C SER A 56 14.93 0.07 -10.17
N ALA A 57 15.43 -0.62 -9.14
CA ALA A 57 14.77 -0.78 -7.85
C ALA A 57 15.77 -1.01 -6.74
N SER A 58 15.36 -0.88 -5.49
CA SER A 58 16.19 -1.21 -4.32
C SER A 58 15.42 -2.08 -3.34
N PRO A 59 16.00 -3.14 -2.76
CA PRO A 59 15.35 -3.94 -1.74
C PRO A 59 15.50 -3.26 -0.37
N ALA A 60 14.50 -3.44 0.49
CA ALA A 60 14.56 -3.05 1.90
C ALA A 60 13.89 -4.12 2.77
N ARG A 61 14.62 -4.66 3.76
CA ARG A 61 13.99 -5.50 4.77
C ARG A 61 13.13 -4.62 5.68
N LEU A 62 11.82 -4.83 5.65
CA LEU A 62 10.85 -3.97 6.31
C LEU A 62 9.81 -4.80 7.06
N ASP A 63 9.91 -4.82 8.38
CA ASP A 63 8.83 -5.25 9.25
C ASP A 63 7.99 -4.01 9.62
N VAL A 64 6.78 -3.92 9.10
CA VAL A 64 5.89 -2.77 9.31
C VAL A 64 5.35 -2.71 10.75
N THR A 65 5.46 -3.79 11.52
CA THR A 65 5.03 -3.85 12.93
C THR A 65 6.06 -3.28 13.89
N ASP A 66 7.32 -3.18 13.46
CA ASP A 66 8.42 -2.59 14.23
C ASP A 66 8.64 -1.12 13.84
N SER A 67 8.21 -0.22 14.71
CA SER A 67 8.32 1.23 14.47
C SER A 67 9.76 1.74 14.40
N VAL A 68 10.74 1.01 14.95
CA VAL A 68 12.17 1.36 14.85
C VAL A 68 12.70 1.00 13.46
N VAL A 69 12.41 -0.22 12.98
CA VAL A 69 12.75 -0.66 11.62
C VAL A 69 12.10 0.24 10.58
N VAL A 70 10.81 0.57 10.76
CA VAL A 70 10.09 1.50 9.87
C VAL A 70 10.82 2.84 9.78
N ARG A 71 11.19 3.43 10.92
CA ARG A 71 11.93 4.70 10.94
C ARG A 71 13.26 4.60 10.22
N GLN A 72 14.03 3.56 10.47
CA GLN A 72 15.34 3.35 9.84
C GLN A 72 15.23 3.24 8.33
N VAL A 73 14.27 2.45 7.82
CA VAL A 73 14.07 2.26 6.37
C VAL A 73 13.60 3.56 5.71
N VAL A 74 12.66 4.27 6.32
CA VAL A 74 12.16 5.55 5.77
C VAL A 74 13.26 6.61 5.75
N GLN A 75 14.06 6.72 6.82
CA GLN A 75 15.18 7.66 6.88
C GLN A 75 16.26 7.33 5.86
N ALA A 76 16.70 6.06 5.76
CA ALA A 76 17.67 5.62 4.76
C ALA A 76 17.19 5.90 3.34
N THR A 77 15.88 5.68 3.06
CA THR A 77 15.29 6.02 1.76
C THR A 77 15.32 7.52 1.50
N ALA A 78 15.00 8.34 2.49
CA ALA A 78 15.05 9.80 2.37
C ALA A 78 16.48 10.32 2.18
N GLU A 79 17.46 9.74 2.84
CA GLU A 79 18.88 10.06 2.67
C GLU A 79 19.39 9.70 1.26
N GLN A 80 18.99 8.54 0.74
CA GLN A 80 19.40 8.05 -0.58
C GLN A 80 18.79 8.87 -1.72
N PHE A 81 17.51 9.20 -1.65
CA PHE A 81 16.78 9.79 -2.78
C PHE A 81 16.44 11.28 -2.61
N GLY A 82 16.59 11.82 -1.41
CA GLY A 82 16.28 13.23 -1.13
C GLY A 82 14.87 13.63 -1.59
N PRO A 83 14.73 14.76 -2.30
CA PRO A 83 13.42 15.24 -2.77
C PRO A 83 12.70 14.32 -3.76
N SER A 84 13.42 13.38 -4.40
CA SER A 84 12.83 12.37 -5.29
C SER A 84 12.03 11.30 -4.52
N PHE A 85 12.30 11.10 -3.22
CA PHE A 85 11.49 10.27 -2.36
C PHE A 85 10.19 10.99 -2.03
N ASP A 86 9.17 10.76 -2.83
CA ASP A 86 7.91 11.46 -2.76
C ASP A 86 6.68 10.54 -2.92
N GLY A 87 6.89 9.25 -2.78
CA GLY A 87 5.83 8.26 -2.81
C GLY A 87 5.92 7.21 -1.71
N LEU A 88 4.78 6.90 -1.11
CA LEU A 88 4.61 5.80 -0.16
C LEU A 88 3.38 4.97 -0.55
N VAL A 89 3.54 3.65 -0.63
CA VAL A 89 2.42 2.71 -0.79
C VAL A 89 2.35 1.78 0.42
N ASN A 90 1.37 1.99 1.28
CA ASN A 90 1.03 1.11 2.38
C ASN A 90 0.23 -0.08 1.83
N ASN A 91 0.95 -1.11 1.38
CA ASN A 91 0.36 -2.30 0.79
C ASN A 91 0.50 -3.54 1.68
N ALA A 92 1.51 -3.62 2.55
CA ALA A 92 1.67 -4.75 3.46
C ALA A 92 0.35 -5.04 4.19
N GLY A 93 -0.02 -6.30 4.20
CA GLY A 93 -1.25 -6.75 4.85
C GLY A 93 -1.19 -8.23 5.12
N THR A 94 -1.96 -8.66 6.11
CA THR A 94 -2.16 -10.07 6.46
C THR A 94 -3.62 -10.32 6.81
N ASP A 95 -4.03 -11.55 6.67
CA ASP A 95 -5.34 -12.03 7.07
C ASP A 95 -5.19 -13.41 7.73
N GLN A 96 -5.93 -13.64 8.80
CA GLN A 96 -6.00 -14.91 9.51
C GLN A 96 -7.48 -15.16 9.80
N GLY A 97 -8.14 -15.81 8.84
CA GLY A 97 -9.58 -16.10 8.92
C GLY A 97 -9.87 -17.03 10.09
N ALA A 98 -10.80 -16.60 10.97
CA ALA A 98 -11.31 -17.39 12.07
C ALA A 98 -12.68 -16.89 12.51
N GLY A 99 -13.54 -17.80 12.95
CA GLY A 99 -14.82 -17.44 13.55
C GLY A 99 -14.66 -16.58 14.80
N LEU A 100 -15.66 -15.79 15.13
CA LEU A 100 -15.59 -14.85 16.27
C LEU A 100 -15.29 -15.53 17.62
N LEU A 101 -15.72 -16.78 17.78
CA LEU A 101 -15.47 -17.55 19.00
C LEU A 101 -14.14 -18.31 19.01
N ASP A 102 -13.48 -18.40 17.85
CA ASP A 102 -12.28 -19.22 17.64
C ASP A 102 -11.01 -18.38 17.40
N ILE A 103 -11.15 -17.09 17.07
CA ILE A 103 -10.01 -16.20 16.87
C ILE A 103 -9.23 -16.00 18.18
N SER A 104 -7.93 -16.25 18.16
CA SER A 104 -7.08 -15.98 19.33
C SER A 104 -6.70 -14.51 19.45
N ASP A 105 -6.31 -14.08 20.65
CA ASP A 105 -5.81 -12.72 20.92
C ASP A 105 -4.54 -12.42 20.11
N GLU A 106 -3.70 -13.44 19.88
CA GLU A 106 -2.48 -13.31 19.08
C GLU A 106 -2.80 -13.11 17.60
N GLN A 107 -3.74 -13.86 17.05
CA GLN A 107 -4.20 -13.69 15.66
C GLN A 107 -4.80 -12.30 15.45
N TRP A 108 -5.70 -11.89 16.34
CA TRP A 108 -6.28 -10.55 16.34
C TRP A 108 -5.21 -9.48 16.35
N SER A 109 -4.30 -9.53 17.33
CA SER A 109 -3.25 -8.54 17.52
C SER A 109 -2.28 -8.48 16.34
N ALA A 110 -1.90 -9.63 15.76
CA ALA A 110 -1.02 -9.70 14.61
C ALA A 110 -1.65 -9.04 13.37
N VAL A 111 -2.93 -9.29 13.10
CA VAL A 111 -3.62 -8.67 11.96
C VAL A 111 -3.73 -7.15 12.13
N LEU A 112 -4.07 -6.65 13.33
CA LEU A 112 -4.13 -5.21 13.57
C LEU A 112 -2.75 -4.54 13.50
N ALA A 113 -1.72 -5.20 14.02
CA ALA A 113 -0.36 -4.67 13.98
C ALA A 113 0.11 -4.42 12.54
N VAL A 114 -0.13 -5.36 11.62
CA VAL A 114 0.25 -5.22 10.22
C VAL A 114 -0.66 -4.25 9.48
N ASN A 115 -1.98 -4.46 9.56
CA ASN A 115 -2.93 -3.78 8.67
C ASN A 115 -3.31 -2.36 9.10
N GLN A 116 -3.16 -2.04 10.40
CA GLN A 116 -3.54 -0.76 10.98
C GLN A 116 -2.34 0.02 11.50
N SER A 117 -1.53 -0.57 12.39
CA SER A 117 -0.40 0.13 13.00
C SER A 117 0.74 0.36 12.01
N GLY A 118 1.03 -0.61 11.13
CA GLY A 118 2.06 -0.50 10.10
C GLY A 118 1.86 0.72 9.19
N PRO A 119 0.70 0.89 8.55
CA PRO A 119 0.39 2.09 7.77
C PRO A 119 0.51 3.41 8.53
N LEU A 120 0.12 3.44 9.82
CA LEU A 120 0.32 4.61 10.68
C LEU A 120 1.79 4.92 10.87
N PHE A 121 2.61 3.91 11.20
CA PHE A 121 4.04 4.12 11.42
C PHE A 121 4.75 4.59 10.15
N LEU A 122 4.52 3.93 9.02
CA LEU A 122 5.10 4.30 7.73
C LEU A 122 4.69 5.70 7.30
N SER A 123 3.40 6.01 7.35
CA SER A 123 2.90 7.32 6.94
C SER A 123 3.46 8.44 7.82
N ARG A 124 3.49 8.25 9.13
CA ARG A 124 4.04 9.22 10.07
C ARG A 124 5.52 9.49 9.81
N GLU A 125 6.34 8.46 9.64
CA GLU A 125 7.77 8.64 9.37
C GLU A 125 7.98 9.24 7.98
N PHE A 126 7.24 8.82 6.95
CA PHE A 126 7.30 9.42 5.61
C PHE A 126 6.94 10.92 5.63
N LEU A 127 5.85 11.29 6.27
CA LEU A 127 5.43 12.70 6.38
C LEU A 127 6.49 13.57 7.09
N ARG A 128 7.23 13.01 8.06
CA ARG A 128 8.33 13.68 8.73
C ARG A 128 9.54 13.96 7.81
N THR A 129 9.70 13.22 6.72
CA THR A 129 10.76 13.48 5.73
C THR A 129 10.41 14.61 4.77
N LEU A 130 9.13 14.99 4.69
CA LEU A 130 8.69 16.06 3.80
C LEU A 130 9.00 17.43 4.43
N ASP A 131 9.64 18.31 3.67
CA ASP A 131 9.80 19.71 4.07
C ASP A 131 8.48 20.46 3.84
N VAL A 132 7.62 20.47 4.86
CA VAL A 132 6.30 21.10 4.80
C VAL A 132 6.36 22.63 4.67
N SER A 133 7.54 23.25 4.89
CA SER A 133 7.73 24.70 4.76
C SER A 133 7.99 25.14 3.31
N LYS A 134 8.31 24.20 2.42
CA LYS A 134 8.63 24.48 1.02
C LYS A 134 7.48 24.10 0.09
N PRO A 135 7.09 24.99 -0.81
CA PRO A 135 6.12 24.65 -1.85
C PRO A 135 6.73 23.57 -2.76
N ARG A 136 5.88 22.64 -3.20
CA ARG A 136 6.24 21.60 -4.18
C ARG A 136 5.39 21.83 -5.43
N GLU A 137 6.00 21.71 -6.60
CA GLU A 137 5.26 21.75 -7.88
C GLU A 137 4.23 20.64 -7.95
N PHE A 138 4.62 19.45 -7.47
CA PHE A 138 3.71 18.31 -7.27
C PHE A 138 3.76 17.86 -5.81
N PRO A 139 2.61 17.68 -5.16
CA PRO A 139 2.59 17.09 -3.82
C PRO A 139 3.14 15.66 -3.84
N ALA A 140 3.67 15.23 -2.71
CA ALA A 140 3.99 13.81 -2.49
C ALA A 140 2.71 12.97 -2.48
N ASP A 141 2.84 11.64 -2.62
CA ASP A 141 1.70 10.73 -2.63
C ASP A 141 1.83 9.66 -1.55
N VAL A 142 0.74 9.43 -0.81
CA VAL A 142 0.55 8.25 0.03
C VAL A 142 -0.65 7.48 -0.49
N VAL A 143 -0.47 6.20 -0.85
CA VAL A 143 -1.55 5.30 -1.24
C VAL A 143 -1.73 4.25 -0.15
N ASN A 144 -2.91 4.22 0.48
CA ASN A 144 -3.29 3.19 1.44
C ASN A 144 -4.10 2.10 0.73
N VAL A 145 -3.54 0.89 0.64
CA VAL A 145 -4.25 -0.29 0.13
C VAL A 145 -5.15 -0.82 1.25
N ILE A 146 -6.38 -0.37 1.21
CA ILE A 146 -7.42 -0.75 2.17
C ILE A 146 -7.98 -2.13 1.78
N SER A 147 -9.21 -2.25 1.48
CA SER A 147 -9.96 -3.38 0.92
C SER A 147 -11.43 -3.00 0.85
N ILE A 148 -12.18 -3.67 -0.02
CA ILE A 148 -13.64 -3.64 0.03
C ILE A 148 -14.19 -4.11 1.37
N SER A 149 -13.45 -4.96 2.08
CA SER A 149 -13.77 -5.45 3.43
C SER A 149 -13.86 -4.36 4.51
N ALA A 150 -13.45 -3.12 4.18
CA ALA A 150 -13.70 -1.96 5.04
C ALA A 150 -15.16 -1.47 5.00
N ILE A 151 -15.92 -1.85 3.97
CA ILE A 151 -17.31 -1.40 3.72
C ILE A 151 -18.28 -2.55 3.47
N THR A 152 -17.79 -3.78 3.36
CA THR A 152 -18.58 -5.02 3.28
C THR A 152 -18.18 -5.95 4.41
N VAL A 153 -19.04 -6.93 4.72
CA VAL A 153 -18.79 -7.88 5.81
C VAL A 153 -18.79 -9.30 5.30
N GLY A 154 -17.93 -10.13 5.86
CA GLY A 154 -17.89 -11.57 5.68
C GLY A 154 -17.80 -12.27 7.03
N ALA A 155 -18.31 -13.50 7.13
CA ALA A 155 -18.04 -14.35 8.29
C ALA A 155 -16.54 -14.69 8.34
N ASP A 156 -16.05 -15.08 9.50
CA ASP A 156 -14.68 -15.52 9.77
C ASP A 156 -13.58 -14.48 9.46
N ALA A 157 -13.93 -13.21 9.30
CA ALA A 157 -13.04 -12.12 8.92
C ALA A 157 -13.02 -10.97 9.96
N ALA A 158 -13.27 -11.26 11.24
CA ALA A 158 -13.43 -10.22 12.27
C ALA A 158 -12.20 -9.30 12.37
N ALA A 159 -10.99 -9.86 12.46
CA ALA A 159 -9.75 -9.08 12.57
C ALA A 159 -9.46 -8.30 11.27
N TYR A 160 -9.60 -8.97 10.13
CA TYR A 160 -9.32 -8.35 8.82
C TYR A 160 -10.26 -7.17 8.54
N ASN A 161 -11.57 -7.40 8.61
CA ASN A 161 -12.57 -6.36 8.35
C ASN A 161 -12.41 -5.17 9.30
N SER A 162 -12.22 -5.44 10.61
CA SER A 162 -11.99 -4.39 11.60
C SER A 162 -10.73 -3.58 11.31
N SER A 163 -9.62 -4.25 10.96
CA SER A 163 -8.36 -3.58 10.61
C SER A 163 -8.47 -2.72 9.36
N LYS A 164 -9.17 -3.20 8.32
CA LYS A 164 -9.35 -2.45 7.07
C LYS A 164 -10.34 -1.30 7.22
N ALA A 165 -11.38 -1.44 8.05
CA ALA A 165 -12.26 -0.33 8.43
C ALA A 165 -11.49 0.74 9.22
N ALA A 166 -10.61 0.35 10.14
CA ALA A 166 -9.73 1.26 10.87
C ALA A 166 -8.76 1.99 9.94
N LEU A 167 -8.13 1.29 8.97
CA LEU A 167 -7.26 1.91 7.96
C LEU A 167 -8.03 2.89 7.07
N ALA A 168 -9.28 2.57 6.70
CA ALA A 168 -10.12 3.48 5.94
C ALA A 168 -10.41 4.78 6.71
N MET A 169 -10.67 4.68 8.02
CA MET A 169 -10.87 5.87 8.85
C MET A 169 -9.56 6.65 9.05
N LEU A 170 -8.43 5.98 9.31
CA LEU A 170 -7.11 6.61 9.37
C LEU A 170 -6.80 7.38 8.08
N THR A 171 -7.09 6.80 6.92
CA THR A 171 -6.91 7.45 5.61
C THR A 171 -7.69 8.77 5.54
N LYS A 172 -8.95 8.79 6.00
CA LYS A 172 -9.78 10.02 6.03
C LYS A 172 -9.23 11.07 7.00
N VAL A 173 -8.73 10.64 8.17
CA VAL A 173 -8.07 11.55 9.12
C VAL A 173 -6.84 12.19 8.48
N MET A 174 -5.97 11.39 7.85
CA MET A 174 -4.78 11.89 7.16
C MET A 174 -5.13 12.87 6.03
N GLN A 175 -6.19 12.59 5.25
CA GLN A 175 -6.70 13.51 4.21
C GLN A 175 -7.14 14.84 4.81
N ARG A 176 -7.83 14.80 5.96
CA ARG A 176 -8.30 16.00 6.64
C ARG A 176 -7.15 16.82 7.22
N GLU A 177 -6.18 16.17 7.86
CA GLU A 177 -5.00 16.83 8.42
C GLU A 177 -4.11 17.42 7.31
N ALA A 178 -3.91 16.70 6.21
CA ALA A 178 -3.16 17.21 5.05
C ALA A 178 -3.78 18.52 4.52
N TYR A 179 -5.11 18.59 4.44
CA TYR A 179 -5.83 19.80 4.06
C TYR A 179 -5.70 20.91 5.11
N GLU A 180 -5.99 20.62 6.39
CA GLU A 180 -6.03 21.63 7.45
C GLU A 180 -4.65 22.22 7.77
N TYR A 181 -3.61 21.39 7.71
CA TYR A 181 -2.25 21.81 8.02
C TYR A 181 -1.43 22.21 6.78
N GLY A 182 -2.03 22.13 5.60
CA GLY A 182 -1.36 22.51 4.35
C GLY A 182 -0.16 21.64 4.02
N TRP A 183 -0.21 20.33 4.35
CA TRP A 183 0.89 19.43 4.02
C TRP A 183 1.00 19.23 2.49
N PRO A 184 2.22 19.24 1.93
CA PRO A 184 2.42 19.08 0.49
C PRO A 184 2.32 17.60 0.07
N VAL A 185 1.21 16.93 0.42
CA VAL A 185 0.96 15.51 0.20
C VAL A 185 -0.48 15.25 -0.18
N ARG A 186 -0.70 14.27 -1.05
CA ARG A 186 -2.01 13.71 -1.36
C ARG A 186 -2.13 12.33 -0.71
N ILE A 187 -3.24 12.08 -0.06
CA ILE A 187 -3.51 10.80 0.60
C ILE A 187 -4.64 10.10 -0.16
N HIS A 188 -4.37 8.92 -0.69
CA HIS A 188 -5.30 8.14 -1.49
C HIS A 188 -5.74 6.87 -0.78
N GLY A 189 -7.02 6.52 -0.88
CA GLY A 189 -7.56 5.25 -0.44
C GLY A 189 -7.86 4.33 -1.62
N LEU A 190 -7.38 3.09 -1.58
CA LEU A 190 -7.67 2.07 -2.58
C LEU A 190 -8.34 0.87 -1.93
N MET A 191 -9.53 0.53 -2.40
CA MET A 191 -10.37 -0.54 -1.86
C MET A 191 -10.61 -1.63 -2.92
N PRO A 192 -9.64 -2.52 -3.15
CA PRO A 192 -9.82 -3.62 -4.08
C PRO A 192 -10.68 -4.74 -3.47
N SER A 193 -11.40 -5.46 -4.31
CA SER A 193 -11.96 -6.77 -4.00
C SER A 193 -10.91 -7.87 -4.16
N ALA A 194 -11.32 -9.13 -4.17
CA ALA A 194 -10.42 -10.28 -4.21
C ALA A 194 -9.47 -10.24 -5.43
N MET A 195 -8.19 -10.46 -5.17
CA MET A 195 -7.13 -10.51 -6.17
C MET A 195 -6.42 -11.87 -6.10
N ASN A 196 -5.95 -12.38 -7.23
CA ASN A 196 -5.17 -13.61 -7.28
C ASN A 196 -3.77 -13.39 -6.66
N THR A 197 -3.68 -13.57 -5.36
CA THR A 197 -2.47 -13.39 -4.55
C THR A 197 -2.35 -14.51 -3.52
N PRO A 198 -1.14 -14.79 -2.99
CA PRO A 198 -0.96 -15.82 -1.96
C PRO A 198 -1.87 -15.64 -0.73
N MET A 199 -2.20 -14.40 -0.35
CA MET A 199 -3.11 -14.14 0.78
C MET A 199 -4.49 -14.78 0.59
N MET A 200 -4.95 -14.93 -0.65
CA MET A 200 -6.29 -15.44 -0.96
C MET A 200 -6.39 -16.98 -0.97
N GLU A 201 -5.26 -17.70 -0.90
CA GLU A 201 -5.25 -19.17 -0.94
C GLU A 201 -6.09 -19.80 0.18
N GLN A 202 -6.11 -19.19 1.38
CA GLN A 202 -6.90 -19.66 2.51
C GLN A 202 -8.42 -19.60 2.28
N TRP A 203 -8.89 -18.74 1.36
CA TRP A 203 -10.32 -18.53 1.10
C TRP A 203 -10.86 -19.41 -0.01
N HIS A 204 -10.01 -20.20 -0.67
CA HIS A 204 -10.37 -21.16 -1.73
C HIS A 204 -11.25 -20.59 -2.85
N LEU A 205 -11.09 -19.30 -3.16
CA LEU A 205 -11.84 -18.66 -4.24
C LEU A 205 -11.33 -19.11 -5.60
N SER A 206 -12.25 -19.26 -6.57
CA SER A 206 -11.88 -19.52 -7.96
C SER A 206 -11.09 -18.35 -8.55
N ASN A 207 -10.01 -18.64 -9.28
CA ASN A 207 -9.24 -17.64 -10.01
C ASN A 207 -10.09 -16.82 -10.99
N GLU A 208 -11.20 -17.37 -11.47
CA GLU A 208 -12.10 -16.68 -12.39
C GLU A 208 -12.83 -15.48 -11.78
N VAL A 209 -13.03 -15.48 -10.46
CA VAL A 209 -13.69 -14.38 -9.75
C VAL A 209 -12.71 -13.35 -9.22
N MET A 210 -11.42 -13.67 -9.17
CA MET A 210 -10.37 -12.79 -8.67
C MET A 210 -9.81 -11.90 -9.78
N MET A 211 -9.43 -10.67 -9.42
CA MET A 211 -8.72 -9.76 -10.33
C MET A 211 -7.25 -10.12 -10.42
N ALA A 212 -6.62 -9.82 -11.56
CA ALA A 212 -5.17 -9.83 -11.66
C ALA A 212 -4.58 -8.68 -10.81
N PRO A 213 -3.50 -8.90 -10.02
CA PRO A 213 -2.85 -7.84 -9.26
C PRO A 213 -2.43 -6.64 -10.11
N ASP A 214 -2.02 -6.87 -11.37
CA ASP A 214 -1.62 -5.78 -12.29
C ASP A 214 -2.77 -4.81 -12.60
N THR A 215 -4.02 -5.28 -12.65
CA THR A 215 -5.18 -4.40 -12.82
C THR A 215 -5.27 -3.37 -11.68
N VAL A 216 -5.03 -3.81 -10.44
CA VAL A 216 -5.08 -2.95 -9.26
C VAL A 216 -3.83 -2.09 -9.16
N ALA A 217 -2.67 -2.61 -9.57
CA ALA A 217 -1.42 -1.84 -9.65
C ALA A 217 -1.55 -0.64 -10.62
N GLY A 218 -2.30 -0.80 -11.72
CA GLY A 218 -2.63 0.29 -12.63
C GLY A 218 -3.40 1.44 -11.98
N ALA A 219 -4.25 1.12 -11.01
CA ALA A 219 -4.96 2.16 -10.25
C ALA A 219 -4.02 2.95 -9.34
N VAL A 220 -3.02 2.28 -8.73
CA VAL A 220 -1.99 2.96 -7.92
C VAL A 220 -1.18 3.92 -8.78
N GLU A 221 -0.71 3.49 -9.97
CA GLU A 221 -0.02 4.35 -10.92
C GLU A 221 -0.88 5.55 -11.31
N TYR A 222 -2.15 5.33 -11.66
CA TYR A 222 -3.09 6.40 -11.97
C TYR A 222 -3.20 7.43 -10.85
N MET A 223 -3.39 7.00 -9.59
CA MET A 223 -3.47 7.88 -8.43
C MET A 223 -2.22 8.75 -8.28
N MET A 224 -1.05 8.17 -8.43
CA MET A 224 0.24 8.85 -8.25
C MET A 224 0.63 9.75 -9.42
N THR A 225 -0.03 9.62 -10.57
CA THR A 225 0.22 10.42 -11.78
C THR A 225 -0.79 11.54 -12.01
N LEU A 226 -1.75 11.72 -11.13
CA LEU A 226 -2.75 12.80 -11.23
C LEU A 226 -2.10 14.19 -11.28
N PRO A 227 -2.75 15.18 -11.91
CA PRO A 227 -2.32 16.56 -11.84
C PRO A 227 -2.30 17.09 -10.39
N PRO A 228 -1.54 18.17 -10.09
CA PRO A 228 -1.28 18.59 -8.71
C PRO A 228 -2.51 19.08 -7.95
N ASP A 229 -3.55 19.46 -8.64
CA ASP A 229 -4.82 19.99 -8.08
C ASP A 229 -5.85 18.90 -7.77
N SER A 230 -5.50 17.62 -7.99
CA SER A 230 -6.45 16.51 -7.90
C SER A 230 -5.87 15.35 -7.08
N PHE A 231 -6.75 14.63 -6.40
CA PHE A 231 -6.42 13.35 -5.74
C PHE A 231 -7.64 12.43 -5.73
N VAL A 232 -7.39 11.15 -5.55
CA VAL A 232 -8.45 10.15 -5.37
C VAL A 232 -8.70 9.96 -3.88
N GLN A 233 -9.84 10.42 -3.38
CA GLN A 233 -10.19 10.26 -1.98
C GLN A 233 -10.34 8.77 -1.61
N ASN A 234 -11.15 8.03 -2.37
CA ASN A 234 -11.30 6.59 -2.29
C ASN A 234 -11.65 6.03 -3.66
N LEU A 235 -11.01 4.92 -4.03
CA LEU A 235 -11.31 4.17 -5.25
C LEU A 235 -11.66 2.74 -4.89
N VAL A 236 -12.86 2.30 -5.23
CA VAL A 236 -13.31 0.92 -5.09
C VAL A 236 -13.18 0.21 -6.44
N ILE A 237 -12.48 -0.91 -6.47
CA ILE A 237 -12.32 -1.73 -7.67
C ILE A 237 -12.80 -3.14 -7.38
N ASN A 238 -13.80 -3.59 -8.15
CA ASN A 238 -14.40 -4.91 -8.00
C ASN A 238 -14.15 -5.77 -9.22
N SER A 239 -14.02 -7.08 -8.99
CA SER A 239 -14.16 -8.05 -10.06
C SER A 239 -15.60 -8.07 -10.57
N ARG A 240 -15.77 -8.05 -11.89
CA ARG A 240 -17.10 -8.19 -12.52
C ARG A 240 -17.77 -9.54 -12.23
N ARG A 241 -17.00 -10.51 -11.78
CA ARG A 241 -17.44 -11.89 -11.57
C ARG A 241 -17.59 -12.24 -10.09
N GLU A 242 -17.29 -11.33 -9.19
CA GLU A 242 -17.44 -11.56 -7.76
C GLU A 242 -18.93 -11.60 -7.38
N PRO A 243 -19.46 -12.75 -6.86
CA PRO A 243 -20.83 -12.83 -6.41
C PRO A 243 -20.97 -12.07 -5.08
N GLY A 244 -21.99 -11.25 -4.94
CA GLY A 244 -22.36 -10.66 -3.64
C GLY A 244 -22.00 -9.20 -3.42
N TRP A 245 -21.52 -8.48 -4.43
CA TRP A 245 -21.50 -7.03 -4.32
C TRP A 245 -22.93 -6.51 -4.17
N PRO A 246 -23.23 -5.54 -3.26
CA PRO A 246 -24.58 -5.01 -3.10
C PRO A 246 -25.11 -4.52 -4.45
N ARG A 247 -26.21 -5.07 -4.90
CA ARG A 247 -26.93 -4.66 -6.09
C ARG A 247 -27.77 -3.43 -5.78
#